data_67d25ee5c23b01760ec8baa6161c1e6f
#
_entry.id   67d25ee5c23b01760ec8baa6161c1e6f
#
_cell.length_a   1.000
_cell.length_b   1.000
_cell.length_c   1.000
_cell.angle_alpha   90.00
_cell.angle_beta   90.00
_cell.angle_gamma   90.00
#
_symmetry.space_group_name_H-M   'P 1'
#
loop_
_entity.id
_entity.type
_entity.pdbx_description
1 polymer ?
#
loop_
_entity_poly.entity_id
_entity_poly.type
_entity_poly.pdbx_seq_one_letter_code
_entity_poly.pdbx_strand_id
1 'polypeptide(L)'
;DQSEEVVGKAKKNIEWLLQSSSLPHPRFFISDATHVSEHFPKESIDAIVTEPFLGSTQRGDRQVKNIIKGLEKLYIGCLKDWLKILKPGGKVVIALPQYAVHGKTFFVKNVIDRCENLGYTVVHGPIEYSRPQAVVRRQFFVLTKK
;
A
#
# COMPACT_ATOMS: atom_id res chain seq x y z
N ASP A 1 -3.65 -2.38 -10.31
CA ASP A 1 -2.27 -2.80 -10.58
C ASP A 1 -1.82 -2.26 -11.93
N GLN A 2 -0.51 -2.05 -12.12
CA GLN A 2 0.06 -1.61 -13.41
C GLN A 2 0.12 -2.73 -14.45
N SER A 3 0.16 -3.98 -14.00
CA SER A 3 0.29 -5.15 -14.89
C SER A 3 -1.08 -5.63 -15.36
N GLU A 4 -1.31 -5.57 -16.67
CA GLU A 4 -2.49 -6.13 -17.31
C GLU A 4 -2.64 -7.63 -17.02
N GLU A 5 -1.54 -8.38 -17.03
CA GLU A 5 -1.52 -9.81 -16.70
C GLU A 5 -2.02 -10.07 -15.27
N VAL A 6 -1.55 -9.29 -14.29
CA VAL A 6 -1.95 -9.42 -12.88
C VAL A 6 -3.41 -9.06 -12.70
N VAL A 7 -3.88 -7.98 -13.33
CA VAL A 7 -5.29 -7.57 -13.30
C VAL A 7 -6.16 -8.64 -13.95
N GLY A 8 -5.73 -9.22 -15.08
CA GLY A 8 -6.45 -10.31 -15.75
C GLY A 8 -6.56 -11.57 -14.88
N LYS A 9 -5.51 -11.94 -14.16
CA LYS A 9 -5.54 -13.07 -13.21
C LYS A 9 -6.47 -12.77 -12.03
N ALA A 10 -6.40 -11.58 -11.46
CA ALA A 10 -7.27 -11.15 -10.36
C ALA A 10 -8.75 -11.21 -10.78
N LYS A 11 -9.08 -10.72 -11.98
CA LYS A 11 -10.42 -10.78 -12.55
C LYS A 11 -10.92 -12.21 -12.64
N LYS A 12 -10.15 -13.13 -13.22
CA LYS A 12 -10.52 -14.56 -13.32
C LYS A 12 -10.76 -15.19 -11.95
N ASN A 13 -9.92 -14.90 -10.96
CA ASN A 13 -10.06 -15.42 -9.61
C ASN A 13 -11.36 -14.93 -8.94
N ILE A 14 -11.69 -13.66 -9.12
CA ILE A 14 -12.92 -13.09 -8.56
C ILE A 14 -14.15 -13.60 -9.30
N GLU A 15 -14.13 -13.72 -10.61
CA GLU A 15 -15.22 -14.32 -11.41
C GLU A 15 -15.49 -15.76 -10.95
N TRP A 16 -14.44 -16.56 -10.73
CA TRP A 16 -14.60 -17.91 -10.16
C TRP A 16 -15.23 -17.89 -8.77
N LEU A 17 -14.79 -16.99 -7.88
CA LEU A 17 -15.33 -16.87 -6.53
C LEU A 17 -16.81 -16.47 -6.52
N LEU A 18 -17.22 -15.60 -7.46
CA LEU A 18 -18.57 -15.03 -7.51
C LEU A 18 -19.57 -15.88 -8.29
N GLN A 19 -19.18 -17.01 -8.90
CA GLN A 19 -20.08 -17.86 -9.71
C GLN A 19 -21.36 -18.28 -8.99
N SER A 20 -21.31 -18.38 -7.66
CA SER A 20 -22.47 -18.77 -6.81
C SER A 20 -22.84 -17.69 -5.78
N SER A 21 -22.41 -16.45 -5.99
CA SER A 21 -22.58 -15.35 -5.04
C SER A 21 -23.47 -14.26 -5.62
N SER A 22 -24.34 -13.68 -4.79
CA SER A 22 -25.14 -12.48 -5.11
C SER A 22 -24.39 -11.16 -4.82
N LEU A 23 -23.09 -11.23 -4.49
CA LEU A 23 -22.29 -10.03 -4.21
C LEU A 23 -22.07 -9.21 -5.49
N PRO A 24 -21.98 -7.88 -5.37
CA PRO A 24 -21.70 -7.03 -6.51
C PRO A 24 -20.32 -7.33 -7.09
N HIS A 25 -20.22 -7.32 -8.42
CA HIS A 25 -18.96 -7.52 -9.11
C HIS A 25 -18.02 -6.32 -8.88
N PRO A 26 -16.76 -6.55 -8.46
CA PRO A 26 -15.79 -5.48 -8.31
C PRO A 26 -15.37 -4.92 -9.66
N ARG A 27 -14.94 -3.67 -9.65
CA ARG A 27 -14.35 -3.00 -10.82
C ARG A 27 -12.83 -3.20 -10.80
N PHE A 28 -12.25 -3.44 -11.96
CA PHE A 28 -10.80 -3.62 -12.15
C PHE A 28 -10.23 -2.50 -13.01
N PHE A 29 -9.07 -2.00 -12.61
CA PHE A 29 -8.37 -0.95 -13.34
C PHE A 29 -6.90 -1.32 -13.51
N ILE A 30 -6.35 -1.03 -14.70
CA ILE A 30 -4.92 -1.03 -14.95
C ILE A 30 -4.46 0.42 -14.70
N SER A 31 -3.70 0.64 -13.63
CA SER A 31 -3.27 1.98 -13.25
C SER A 31 -2.03 1.93 -12.35
N ASP A 32 -1.25 3.01 -12.40
CA ASP A 32 -0.24 3.30 -11.40
C ASP A 32 -0.93 3.72 -10.08
N ALA A 33 -0.44 3.20 -8.96
CA ALA A 33 -1.00 3.51 -7.64
C ALA A 33 -0.87 4.99 -7.25
N THR A 34 0.01 5.74 -7.92
CA THR A 34 0.19 7.19 -7.74
C THR A 34 -0.75 8.04 -8.60
N HIS A 35 -1.61 7.39 -9.42
CA HIS A 35 -2.56 8.02 -10.34
C HIS A 35 -3.95 7.40 -10.27
N VAL A 36 -4.26 6.71 -9.18
CA VAL A 36 -5.58 6.07 -8.97
C VAL A 36 -6.72 7.07 -8.97
N SER A 37 -6.46 8.32 -8.57
CA SER A 37 -7.47 9.38 -8.55
C SER A 37 -8.09 9.69 -9.92
N GLU A 38 -7.46 9.29 -11.03
CA GLU A 38 -8.00 9.45 -12.38
C GLU A 38 -9.23 8.56 -12.64
N HIS A 39 -9.41 7.50 -11.84
CA HIS A 39 -10.51 6.52 -11.98
C HIS A 39 -11.69 6.76 -11.05
N PHE A 40 -11.60 7.72 -10.13
CA PHE A 40 -12.61 7.94 -9.09
C PHE A 40 -12.96 9.42 -8.92
N PRO A 41 -14.23 9.75 -8.64
CA PRO A 41 -14.61 11.09 -8.23
C PRO A 41 -13.88 11.51 -6.94
N LYS A 42 -13.71 12.83 -6.76
CA LYS A 42 -13.18 13.38 -5.53
C LYS A 42 -14.04 12.94 -4.34
N GLU A 43 -13.39 12.56 -3.24
CA GLU A 43 -14.07 12.24 -1.97
C GLU A 43 -15.18 11.17 -2.11
N SER A 44 -14.94 10.14 -2.93
CA SER A 44 -15.91 9.07 -3.21
C SER A 44 -15.59 7.75 -2.52
N ILE A 45 -14.37 7.56 -2.00
CA ILE A 45 -13.87 6.31 -1.44
C ILE A 45 -13.88 6.36 0.09
N ASP A 46 -14.45 5.34 0.72
CA ASP A 46 -14.52 5.22 2.18
C ASP A 46 -13.22 4.67 2.77
N ALA A 47 -12.60 3.70 2.08
CA ALA A 47 -11.36 3.09 2.55
C ALA A 47 -10.49 2.59 1.40
N ILE A 48 -9.17 2.63 1.60
CA ILE A 48 -8.15 2.00 0.75
C ILE A 48 -7.43 0.95 1.60
N VAL A 49 -7.40 -0.30 1.14
CA VAL A 49 -6.73 -1.40 1.83
C VAL A 49 -5.74 -2.02 0.86
N THR A 50 -4.46 -2.02 1.22
CA THR A 50 -3.43 -2.48 0.29
C THR A 50 -2.18 -3.02 0.96
N GLU A 51 -1.61 -4.06 0.35
CA GLU A 51 -0.21 -4.40 0.43
C GLU A 51 0.43 -3.95 -0.89
N PRO A 52 1.08 -2.77 -0.93
CA PRO A 52 1.71 -2.29 -2.16
C PRO A 52 3.00 -3.06 -2.45
N PHE A 53 3.71 -2.70 -3.53
CA PHE A 53 5.03 -3.25 -3.80
C PHE A 53 5.96 -2.99 -2.61
N LEU A 54 6.47 -4.06 -2.00
CA LEU A 54 7.30 -4.04 -0.79
C LEU A 54 8.82 -3.97 -1.08
N GLY A 55 9.20 -3.87 -2.35
CA GLY A 55 10.58 -3.88 -2.79
C GLY A 55 11.11 -5.28 -3.09
N SER A 56 12.37 -5.35 -3.52
CA SER A 56 13.07 -6.61 -3.81
C SER A 56 13.77 -7.17 -2.57
N THR A 57 13.99 -8.48 -2.53
CA THR A 57 14.62 -9.20 -1.41
C THR A 57 16.16 -9.10 -1.41
N GLN A 58 16.70 -7.93 -1.68
CA GLN A 58 18.15 -7.68 -1.62
C GLN A 58 18.67 -7.75 -0.19
N ARG A 59 19.92 -8.19 -0.01
CA ARG A 59 20.53 -8.42 1.30
C ARG A 59 21.72 -7.51 1.62
N GLY A 60 22.15 -6.68 0.70
CA GLY A 60 23.24 -5.71 0.94
C GLY A 60 22.72 -4.41 1.56
N ASP A 61 23.35 -3.92 2.62
CA ASP A 61 22.94 -2.70 3.34
C ASP A 61 22.75 -1.48 2.41
N ARG A 62 23.65 -1.31 1.44
CA ARG A 62 23.59 -0.18 0.48
C ARG A 62 22.39 -0.32 -0.47
N GLN A 63 22.16 -1.54 -0.96
CA GLN A 63 21.01 -1.82 -1.84
C GLN A 63 19.70 -1.61 -1.08
N VAL A 64 19.60 -2.10 0.16
CA VAL A 64 18.40 -1.92 0.99
C VAL A 64 18.12 -0.45 1.24
N LYS A 65 19.12 0.38 1.53
CA LYS A 65 18.93 1.84 1.69
C LYS A 65 18.39 2.50 0.42
N ASN A 66 18.85 2.08 -0.75
CA ASN A 66 18.35 2.61 -2.03
C ASN A 66 16.91 2.16 -2.29
N ILE A 67 16.58 0.89 -1.99
CA ILE A 67 15.21 0.36 -2.07
C ILE A 67 14.28 1.18 -1.16
N ILE A 68 14.64 1.39 0.11
CA ILE A 68 13.85 2.17 1.06
C ILE A 68 13.57 3.58 0.53
N LYS A 69 14.58 4.29 0.01
CA LYS A 69 14.37 5.62 -0.60
C LYS A 69 13.37 5.61 -1.75
N GLY A 70 13.46 4.60 -2.63
CA GLY A 70 12.53 4.43 -3.73
C GLY A 70 11.10 4.16 -3.26
N LEU A 71 10.94 3.28 -2.27
CA LEU A 71 9.64 2.94 -1.67
C LEU A 71 9.03 4.13 -0.93
N GLU A 72 9.81 4.91 -0.19
CA GLU A 72 9.34 6.14 0.45
C GLU A 72 8.76 7.12 -0.56
N LYS A 73 9.46 7.32 -1.69
CA LYS A 73 8.97 8.18 -2.79
C LYS A 73 7.65 7.65 -3.37
N LEU A 74 7.57 6.34 -3.62
CA LEU A 74 6.37 5.69 -4.14
C LEU A 74 5.19 5.88 -3.18
N TYR A 75 5.35 5.52 -1.90
CA TYR A 75 4.25 5.56 -0.94
C TYR A 75 3.77 6.98 -0.63
N ILE A 76 4.69 7.94 -0.56
CA ILE A 76 4.33 9.35 -0.42
C ILE A 76 3.55 9.83 -1.65
N GLY A 77 3.93 9.40 -2.86
CA GLY A 77 3.18 9.67 -4.08
C GLY A 77 1.77 9.09 -4.03
N CYS A 78 1.64 7.83 -3.63
CA CYS A 78 0.34 7.16 -3.45
C CYS A 78 -0.54 7.91 -2.44
N LEU A 79 -0.03 8.20 -1.25
CA LEU A 79 -0.80 8.89 -0.22
C LEU A 79 -1.29 10.27 -0.68
N LYS A 80 -0.46 11.03 -1.42
CA LYS A 80 -0.88 12.32 -2.00
C LYS A 80 -2.02 12.16 -3.00
N ASP A 81 -1.96 11.15 -3.84
CA ASP A 81 -2.99 10.89 -4.84
C ASP A 81 -4.29 10.39 -4.19
N TRP A 82 -4.19 9.45 -3.27
CA TRP A 82 -5.32 8.86 -2.57
C TRP A 82 -6.09 9.86 -1.69
N LEU A 83 -5.42 10.89 -1.19
CA LEU A 83 -6.08 11.96 -0.44
C LEU A 83 -7.18 12.65 -1.24
N LYS A 84 -7.05 12.71 -2.57
CA LYS A 84 -8.02 13.37 -3.46
C LYS A 84 -9.35 12.62 -3.51
N ILE A 85 -9.31 11.29 -3.45
CA ILE A 85 -10.46 10.41 -3.62
C ILE A 85 -11.07 9.92 -2.30
N LEU A 86 -10.31 9.89 -1.22
CA LEU A 86 -10.81 9.54 0.09
C LEU A 86 -11.79 10.60 0.60
N LYS A 87 -12.90 10.15 1.18
CA LYS A 87 -13.81 11.02 1.95
C LYS A 87 -13.11 11.57 3.19
N PRO A 88 -13.54 12.72 3.73
CA PRO A 88 -13.13 13.15 5.08
C PRO A 88 -13.39 12.02 6.08
N GLY A 89 -12.41 11.70 6.92
CA GLY A 89 -12.44 10.55 7.83
C GLY A 89 -12.25 9.18 7.18
N GLY A 90 -12.10 9.12 5.85
CA GLY A 90 -11.79 7.89 5.11
C GLY A 90 -10.46 7.29 5.55
N LYS A 91 -10.33 5.97 5.44
CA LYS A 91 -9.21 5.22 6.02
C LYS A 91 -8.27 4.65 4.96
N VAL A 92 -6.99 4.59 5.30
CA VAL A 92 -5.99 3.80 4.56
C VAL A 92 -5.43 2.73 5.49
N VAL A 93 -5.58 1.46 5.10
CA VAL A 93 -4.88 0.34 5.73
C VAL A 93 -3.76 -0.08 4.80
N ILE A 94 -2.51 0.11 5.22
CA ILE A 94 -1.34 -0.11 4.39
C ILE A 94 -0.31 -1.00 5.08
N ALA A 95 0.21 -1.99 4.34
CA ALA A 95 1.37 -2.75 4.76
C ALA A 95 2.65 -2.07 4.26
N LEU A 96 3.53 -1.68 5.16
CA LEU A 96 4.82 -1.07 4.85
C LEU A 96 5.96 -2.06 5.14
N PRO A 97 7.01 -2.11 4.31
CA PRO A 97 8.11 -3.05 4.50
C PRO A 97 9.09 -2.59 5.57
N GLN A 98 9.53 -3.56 6.36
CA GLN A 98 10.68 -3.45 7.23
C GLN A 98 11.68 -4.53 6.83
N TYR A 99 12.89 -4.13 6.49
CA TYR A 99 13.97 -5.04 6.13
C TYR A 99 14.82 -5.37 7.36
N ALA A 100 15.07 -6.66 7.59
CA ALA A 100 16.00 -7.15 8.60
C ALA A 100 17.20 -7.80 7.89
N VAL A 101 18.35 -7.12 7.89
CA VAL A 101 19.57 -7.55 7.17
C VAL A 101 20.79 -7.34 8.05
N HIS A 102 21.64 -8.37 8.21
CA HIS A 102 22.87 -8.34 9.00
C HIS A 102 22.69 -7.74 10.42
N GLY A 103 21.59 -8.11 11.10
CA GLY A 103 21.29 -7.60 12.44
C GLY A 103 20.80 -6.14 12.49
N LYS A 104 20.64 -5.49 11.33
CA LYS A 104 20.12 -4.13 11.21
C LYS A 104 18.70 -4.14 10.68
N THR A 105 17.94 -3.14 11.09
CA THR A 105 16.56 -2.92 10.63
C THR A 105 16.48 -1.64 9.82
N PHE A 106 15.85 -1.72 8.65
CA PHE A 106 15.58 -0.60 7.76
C PHE A 106 14.07 -0.49 7.53
N PHE A 107 13.52 0.70 7.73
CA PHE A 107 12.08 0.96 7.59
C PHE A 107 11.84 2.23 6.78
N VAL A 108 10.71 2.31 6.11
CA VAL A 108 10.26 3.49 5.33
C VAL A 108 9.74 4.60 6.27
N LYS A 109 10.57 5.01 7.21
CA LYS A 109 10.21 5.91 8.32
C LYS A 109 9.62 7.23 7.84
N ASN A 110 10.19 7.81 6.77
CA ASN A 110 9.73 9.10 6.22
C ASN A 110 8.26 9.09 5.78
N VAL A 111 7.68 7.92 5.48
CA VAL A 111 6.25 7.82 5.12
C VAL A 111 5.40 8.15 6.34
N ILE A 112 5.72 7.54 7.47
CA ILE A 112 4.97 7.76 8.73
C ILE A 112 5.24 9.16 9.30
N ASP A 113 6.49 9.60 9.32
CA ASP A 113 6.86 10.94 9.82
C ASP A 113 6.17 12.08 9.03
N ARG A 114 5.80 11.83 7.77
CA ARG A 114 5.13 12.82 6.92
C ARG A 114 3.61 12.70 6.88
N CYS A 115 3.02 11.64 7.43
CA CYS A 115 1.57 11.41 7.36
C CYS A 115 0.75 12.63 7.80
N GLU A 116 1.12 13.27 8.91
CA GLU A 116 0.45 14.46 9.44
C GLU A 116 0.46 15.62 8.41
N ASN A 117 1.62 15.89 7.82
CA ASN A 117 1.79 16.96 6.82
C ASN A 117 1.13 16.63 5.48
N LEU A 118 0.89 15.34 5.20
CA LEU A 118 0.17 14.88 4.02
C LEU A 118 -1.35 14.91 4.20
N GLY A 119 -1.87 15.27 5.39
CA GLY A 119 -3.30 15.32 5.65
C GLY A 119 -3.87 14.02 6.24
N TYR A 120 -3.04 13.19 6.84
CA TYR A 120 -3.47 11.97 7.52
C TYR A 120 -3.10 11.99 9.01
N THR A 121 -3.89 11.29 9.81
CA THR A 121 -3.56 10.93 11.19
C THR A 121 -3.31 9.42 11.27
N VAL A 122 -2.23 9.00 11.92
CA VAL A 122 -1.97 7.58 12.22
C VAL A 122 -2.85 7.17 13.39
N VAL A 123 -3.79 6.26 13.16
CA VAL A 123 -4.77 5.80 14.18
C VAL A 123 -4.29 4.53 14.88
N HIS A 124 -3.74 3.58 14.10
CA HIS A 124 -3.20 2.32 14.63
C HIS A 124 -1.91 1.95 13.90
N GLY A 125 -1.05 1.22 14.60
CA GLY A 125 0.18 0.64 14.06
C GLY A 125 1.42 1.10 14.83
N PRO A 126 2.57 0.47 14.55
CA PRO A 126 2.69 -0.68 13.66
C PRO A 126 2.14 -1.98 14.26
N ILE A 127 1.48 -2.80 13.43
CA ILE A 127 1.18 -4.19 13.73
C ILE A 127 2.08 -5.04 12.85
N GLU A 128 3.03 -5.76 13.45
CA GLU A 128 3.98 -6.56 12.70
C GLU A 128 3.41 -7.92 12.30
N TYR A 129 3.63 -8.29 11.04
CA TYR A 129 3.49 -9.65 10.55
C TYR A 129 4.75 -10.06 9.80
N SER A 130 5.35 -11.15 10.24
CA SER A 130 6.51 -11.75 9.57
C SER A 130 6.49 -13.26 9.66
N ARG A 131 7.08 -13.92 8.64
CA ARG A 131 7.43 -15.34 8.74
C ARG A 131 8.81 -15.48 9.40
N PRO A 132 9.10 -16.60 10.08
CA PRO A 132 10.45 -16.88 10.56
C PRO A 132 11.48 -16.67 9.43
N GLN A 133 12.59 -16.02 9.73
CA GLN A 133 13.69 -15.74 8.79
C GLN A 133 13.35 -14.85 7.59
N ALA A 134 12.21 -14.19 7.58
CA ALA A 134 11.84 -13.26 6.52
C ALA A 134 12.78 -12.05 6.49
N VAL A 135 13.35 -11.75 5.32
CA VAL A 135 14.15 -10.53 5.09
C VAL A 135 13.26 -9.29 5.10
N VAL A 136 12.04 -9.42 4.58
CA VAL A 136 11.05 -8.35 4.54
C VAL A 136 9.88 -8.70 5.46
N ARG A 137 9.69 -7.89 6.48
CA ARG A 137 8.56 -7.95 7.41
C ARG A 137 7.51 -6.92 7.01
N ARG A 138 6.26 -7.17 7.35
CA ARG A 138 5.16 -6.25 7.11
C ARG A 138 4.82 -5.50 8.38
N GLN A 139 4.75 -4.19 8.28
CA GLN A 139 4.27 -3.30 9.33
C GLN A 139 2.95 -2.70 8.87
N PHE A 140 1.84 -3.11 9.47
CA PHE A 140 0.52 -2.58 9.13
C PHE A 140 0.23 -1.30 9.89
N PHE A 141 -0.26 -0.31 9.16
CA PHE A 141 -0.73 0.96 9.71
C PHE A 141 -2.16 1.25 9.24
N VAL A 142 -2.92 1.88 10.13
CA VAL A 142 -4.21 2.49 9.78
C VAL A 142 -4.06 4.00 9.87
N LEU A 143 -4.29 4.66 8.75
CA LEU A 143 -4.29 6.12 8.61
C LEU A 143 -5.72 6.60 8.39
N THR A 144 -6.05 7.78 8.86
CA THR A 144 -7.34 8.44 8.59
C THR A 144 -7.08 9.78 7.93
N LYS A 145 -7.80 10.09 6.84
CA LYS A 145 -7.81 11.43 6.23
C LYS A 145 -8.40 12.44 7.23
N LYS A 146 -7.72 13.54 7.44
CA LYS A 146 -8.20 14.70 8.24
C LYS A 146 -9.37 15.40 7.61
#